data_ae1c92915c98a8f363656fe5d7519e7b
#
_entry.id   ae1c92915c98a8f363656fe5d7519e7b
#
_cell.length_a   1.000
_cell.length_b   1.000
_cell.length_c   1.000
_cell.angle_alpha   90.00
_cell.angle_beta   90.00
_cell.angle_gamma   90.00
#
_symmetry.space_group_name_H-M   'P 1'
#
loop_
_entity.id
_entity.type
_entity.pdbx_description
1 polymer ?
#
loop_
_entity_poly.entity_id
_entity_poly.type
_entity_poly.pdbx_seq_one_letter_code
_entity_poly.pdbx_strand_id
1 'polypeptide(L)'
;MQLSTLRFLVVEDHDVQRRLLIQILSNLGAVSVQGAEDGHAALRIMREADRPIDIMITDLSMPGMDGIELIRHVGEGGSGVSIILTSSLEPQLLASVANMAQAFKVKLLGLMKKPASAVKLAPLIQQYLADKVPPRLGDDQALALAEIAEAFVRDEFEPCFEPTVSLSSLKVVGVQAVPVWRHPARGMLAAPAFLPAVKSCGLGDDFAWMMLRKCAAQSAAWKDCGLNLKVAVHLALGSLAELHLASRVEKVVLQERAEPGSLTLGIGEDAVDVASARALENMVRLRMTGFELAVDEFGTGSMAAEQLARVAFNALKISRNFVSAKSKAKPVWAGLAAALDTAHQLNLVAVADGIATPDDWNLLQEMQCPLGQGPLISKPLQGGEVVQWLRTWPPKAQRGVWTPTPIL
;
A
#
# COMPACT_ATOMS: atom_id res chain seq x y z
N MET A 1 -3.61 7.43 22.30
CA MET A 1 -2.29 7.77 22.88
C MET A 1 -2.25 9.29 23.03
N GLN A 2 -1.83 9.84 24.19
CA GLN A 2 -1.82 11.29 24.41
C GLN A 2 -0.42 11.83 24.12
N LEU A 3 -0.31 13.09 23.71
CA LEU A 3 0.95 13.77 23.42
C LEU A 3 1.92 13.74 24.61
N SER A 4 1.36 13.72 25.82
CA SER A 4 2.09 13.63 27.09
C SER A 4 2.87 12.32 27.29
N THR A 5 2.58 11.27 26.52
CA THR A 5 3.29 9.98 26.62
C THR A 5 4.44 9.85 25.63
N LEU A 6 4.55 10.78 24.67
CA LEU A 6 5.58 10.75 23.62
C LEU A 6 6.87 11.42 24.11
N ARG A 7 7.99 10.90 23.61
CA ARG A 7 9.33 11.45 23.82
C ARG A 7 9.81 12.13 22.54
N PHE A 8 10.15 13.39 22.67
CA PHE A 8 10.63 14.22 21.57
C PHE A 8 12.11 14.53 21.72
N LEU A 9 12.81 14.56 20.59
CA LEU A 9 14.17 15.08 20.48
C LEU A 9 14.19 16.20 19.44
N VAL A 10 14.62 17.39 19.84
CA VAL A 10 14.79 18.55 18.96
C VAL A 10 16.26 18.72 18.65
N VAL A 11 16.66 18.65 17.39
CA VAL A 11 18.05 18.79 16.93
C VAL A 11 18.14 20.05 16.08
N GLU A 12 18.78 21.06 16.61
CA GLU A 12 18.86 22.39 15.99
C GLU A 12 20.11 23.09 16.57
N ASP A 13 21.02 23.56 15.72
CA ASP A 13 22.26 24.21 16.14
C ASP A 13 22.01 25.59 16.75
N HIS A 14 21.00 26.31 16.24
CA HIS A 14 20.66 27.63 16.71
C HIS A 14 19.87 27.60 18.03
N ASP A 15 20.50 27.98 19.13
CA ASP A 15 19.97 27.92 20.51
C ASP A 15 18.56 28.52 20.65
N VAL A 16 18.31 29.69 20.05
CA VAL A 16 17.00 30.38 20.13
C VAL A 16 15.92 29.55 19.38
N GLN A 17 16.24 29.00 18.24
CA GLN A 17 15.28 28.17 17.46
C GLN A 17 15.02 26.84 18.17
N ARG A 18 16.04 26.23 18.75
CA ARG A 18 15.93 25.02 19.55
C ARG A 18 14.99 25.22 20.75
N ARG A 19 15.20 26.29 21.52
CA ARG A 19 14.32 26.63 22.65
C ARG A 19 12.88 26.93 22.21
N LEU A 20 12.72 27.64 21.09
CA LEU A 20 11.40 27.92 20.53
C LEU A 20 10.66 26.64 20.18
N LEU A 21 11.29 25.66 19.49
CA LEU A 21 10.71 24.38 19.15
C LEU A 21 10.30 23.58 20.40
N ILE A 22 11.18 23.54 21.41
CA ILE A 22 10.89 22.91 22.71
C ILE A 22 9.67 23.58 23.37
N GLN A 23 9.60 24.90 23.37
CA GLN A 23 8.46 25.62 23.92
C GLN A 23 7.16 25.35 23.16
N ILE A 24 7.21 25.31 21.83
CA ILE A 24 6.05 24.95 20.99
C ILE A 24 5.54 23.56 21.35
N LEU A 25 6.43 22.56 21.47
CA LEU A 25 6.06 21.20 21.85
C LEU A 25 5.44 21.12 23.24
N SER A 26 6.03 21.83 24.21
CA SER A 26 5.50 21.90 25.57
C SER A 26 4.12 22.57 25.62
N ASN A 27 3.91 23.62 24.85
CA ASN A 27 2.60 24.28 24.73
C ASN A 27 1.55 23.39 24.04
N LEU A 28 1.97 22.47 23.18
CA LEU A 28 1.09 21.45 22.57
C LEU A 28 0.77 20.29 23.54
N GLY A 29 1.42 20.23 24.71
CA GLY A 29 1.17 19.22 25.74
C GLY A 29 2.22 18.10 25.80
N ALA A 30 3.38 18.25 25.14
CA ALA A 30 4.48 17.32 25.31
C ALA A 30 5.16 17.50 26.67
N VAL A 31 5.36 16.40 27.41
CA VAL A 31 5.98 16.40 28.74
C VAL A 31 7.48 16.06 28.66
N SER A 32 7.86 15.22 27.72
CA SER A 32 9.24 14.76 27.56
C SER A 32 9.83 15.29 26.24
N VAL A 33 10.59 16.37 26.32
CA VAL A 33 11.26 17.02 25.18
C VAL A 33 12.72 17.25 25.53
N GLN A 34 13.64 16.68 24.77
CA GLN A 34 15.08 16.89 24.89
C GLN A 34 15.59 17.71 23.71
N GLY A 35 16.68 18.47 23.92
CA GLY A 35 17.33 19.25 22.89
C GLY A 35 18.75 18.80 22.63
N ALA A 36 19.16 18.76 21.35
CA ALA A 36 20.53 18.53 20.92
C ALA A 36 20.97 19.68 20.01
N GLU A 37 22.25 20.03 20.08
CA GLU A 37 22.84 21.14 19.32
C GLU A 37 23.37 20.71 17.94
N ASP A 38 23.58 19.39 17.73
CA ASP A 38 24.06 18.79 16.50
C ASP A 38 23.66 17.29 16.41
N GLY A 39 23.98 16.65 15.31
CA GLY A 39 23.70 15.23 15.09
C GLY A 39 24.47 14.31 16.05
N HIS A 40 25.69 14.67 16.48
CA HIS A 40 26.45 13.86 17.45
C HIS A 40 25.80 13.87 18.83
N ALA A 41 25.36 15.03 19.30
CA ALA A 41 24.62 15.17 20.56
C ALA A 41 23.29 14.38 20.48
N ALA A 42 22.58 14.44 19.35
CA ALA A 42 21.37 13.68 19.13
C ALA A 42 21.57 12.17 19.24
N LEU A 43 22.58 11.61 18.56
CA LEU A 43 22.91 10.19 18.63
C LEU A 43 23.32 9.76 20.04
N ARG A 44 24.03 10.58 20.78
CA ARG A 44 24.40 10.33 22.18
C ARG A 44 23.15 10.23 23.05
N ILE A 45 22.25 11.22 22.96
CA ILE A 45 20.97 11.23 23.69
C ILE A 45 20.16 9.97 23.37
N MET A 46 20.07 9.57 22.09
CA MET A 46 19.33 8.38 21.68
C MET A 46 19.92 7.08 22.26
N ARG A 47 21.26 6.99 22.42
CA ARG A 47 21.93 5.82 22.99
C ARG A 47 21.77 5.74 24.50
N GLU A 48 21.77 6.88 25.19
CA GLU A 48 21.68 6.99 26.64
C GLU A 48 20.24 6.99 27.17
N ALA A 49 19.26 7.05 26.28
CA ALA A 49 17.86 7.14 26.65
C ALA A 49 17.33 5.81 27.22
N ASP A 50 16.72 5.87 28.41
CA ASP A 50 16.07 4.69 29.06
C ASP A 50 14.93 4.10 28.23
N ARG A 51 14.32 4.89 27.38
CA ARG A 51 13.25 4.49 26.45
C ARG A 51 13.51 5.14 25.08
N PRO A 52 13.09 4.51 23.99
CA PRO A 52 13.26 5.06 22.65
C PRO A 52 12.63 6.45 22.50
N ILE A 53 13.26 7.30 21.68
CA ILE A 53 12.67 8.56 21.22
C ILE A 53 11.58 8.21 20.18
N ASP A 54 10.43 8.83 20.34
CA ASP A 54 9.29 8.61 19.43
C ASP A 54 9.37 9.48 18.17
N ILE A 55 9.60 10.77 18.37
CA ILE A 55 9.67 11.76 17.29
C ILE A 55 10.92 12.60 17.45
N MET A 56 11.71 12.69 16.38
CA MET A 56 12.83 13.61 16.28
C MET A 56 12.47 14.75 15.31
N ILE A 57 12.72 15.98 15.73
CA ILE A 57 12.59 17.17 14.87
C ILE A 57 13.99 17.67 14.64
N THR A 58 14.47 17.63 13.39
CA THR A 58 15.85 18.00 13.08
C THR A 58 15.93 19.04 11.97
N ASP A 59 16.86 19.98 12.11
CA ASP A 59 17.31 20.80 10.98
C ASP A 59 18.16 19.95 10.04
N LEU A 60 18.13 20.30 8.76
CA LEU A 60 18.99 19.69 7.74
C LEU A 60 20.39 20.31 7.72
N SER A 61 20.49 21.61 7.99
CA SER A 61 21.74 22.38 7.83
C SER A 61 22.32 22.74 9.18
N MET A 62 23.15 21.86 9.72
CA MET A 62 23.83 22.07 11.01
C MET A 62 25.34 21.87 10.86
N PRO A 63 26.19 22.57 11.61
CA PRO A 63 27.63 22.34 11.62
C PRO A 63 27.97 20.97 12.25
N GLY A 64 29.05 20.35 11.82
CA GLY A 64 29.47 19.02 12.25
C GLY A 64 28.67 17.94 11.55
N MET A 65 27.92 17.13 12.29
CA MET A 65 26.99 16.16 11.71
C MET A 65 25.68 16.86 11.33
N ASP A 66 25.43 16.99 10.04
CA ASP A 66 24.21 17.57 9.50
C ASP A 66 23.00 16.63 9.61
N GLY A 67 21.80 17.15 9.25
CA GLY A 67 20.56 16.37 9.33
C GLY A 67 20.52 15.21 8.34
N ILE A 68 21.23 15.29 7.21
CA ILE A 68 21.31 14.22 6.20
C ILE A 68 22.12 13.04 6.75
N GLU A 69 23.28 13.34 7.32
CA GLU A 69 24.14 12.35 7.95
C GLU A 69 23.47 11.71 9.18
N LEU A 70 22.74 12.52 9.98
CA LEU A 70 21.97 12.03 11.11
C LEU A 70 20.88 11.04 10.67
N ILE A 71 20.12 11.33 9.59
CA ILE A 71 19.12 10.42 9.03
C ILE A 71 19.75 9.08 8.64
N ARG A 72 20.93 9.09 8.00
CA ARG A 72 21.65 7.89 7.65
C ARG A 72 21.98 7.04 8.88
N HIS A 73 22.57 7.63 9.91
CA HIS A 73 22.92 6.91 11.15
C HIS A 73 21.70 6.37 11.89
N VAL A 74 20.58 7.10 11.88
CA VAL A 74 19.31 6.66 12.47
C VAL A 74 18.77 5.44 11.72
N GLY A 75 18.84 5.43 10.39
CA GLY A 75 18.40 4.32 9.56
C GLY A 75 19.27 3.07 9.74
N GLU A 76 20.59 3.22 9.72
CA GLU A 76 21.55 2.13 9.96
C GLU A 76 21.42 1.55 11.37
N GLY A 77 21.08 2.37 12.36
CA GLY A 77 20.89 1.96 13.75
C GLY A 77 19.55 1.29 14.06
N GLY A 78 18.58 1.28 13.13
CA GLY A 78 17.28 0.63 13.29
C GLY A 78 16.44 1.14 14.47
N SER A 79 16.59 2.40 14.86
CA SER A 79 16.04 2.98 16.10
C SER A 79 14.52 3.12 16.14
N GLY A 80 13.83 3.01 14.99
CA GLY A 80 12.37 3.14 14.90
C GLY A 80 11.81 4.54 15.17
N VAL A 81 12.68 5.56 15.33
CA VAL A 81 12.28 6.96 15.54
C VAL A 81 11.65 7.54 14.25
N SER A 82 10.58 8.31 14.40
CA SER A 82 10.00 9.04 13.28
C SER A 82 10.54 10.46 13.23
N ILE A 83 10.82 10.97 12.01
CA ILE A 83 11.51 12.26 11.83
C ILE A 83 10.58 13.31 11.24
N ILE A 84 10.65 14.52 11.76
CA ILE A 84 10.12 15.76 11.14
C ILE A 84 11.33 16.61 10.78
N LEU A 85 11.47 16.98 9.51
CA LEU A 85 12.55 17.82 9.04
C LEU A 85 12.15 19.30 9.04
N THR A 86 12.99 20.14 9.58
CA THR A 86 12.88 21.59 9.44
C THR A 86 13.94 22.10 8.49
N SER A 87 13.57 22.94 7.52
CA SER A 87 14.54 23.45 6.56
C SER A 87 14.08 24.75 5.88
N SER A 88 15.03 25.51 5.37
CA SER A 88 14.82 26.64 4.48
C SER A 88 15.07 26.30 3.01
N LEU A 89 15.35 25.04 2.68
CA LEU A 89 15.68 24.57 1.34
C LEU A 89 14.48 24.59 0.39
N GLU A 90 14.77 24.53 -0.92
CA GLU A 90 13.77 24.48 -1.98
C GLU A 90 13.00 23.15 -1.99
N PRO A 91 11.72 23.14 -2.46
CA PRO A 91 10.87 21.94 -2.45
C PRO A 91 11.46 20.73 -3.17
N GLN A 92 12.18 20.93 -4.27
CA GLN A 92 12.79 19.84 -5.05
C GLN A 92 13.88 19.11 -4.27
N LEU A 93 14.71 19.85 -3.53
CA LEU A 93 15.77 19.26 -2.71
C LEU A 93 15.18 18.53 -1.50
N LEU A 94 14.10 19.06 -0.92
CA LEU A 94 13.37 18.42 0.17
C LEU A 94 12.75 17.08 -0.27
N ALA A 95 12.24 16.97 -1.52
CA ALA A 95 11.77 15.71 -2.07
C ALA A 95 12.90 14.66 -2.18
N SER A 96 14.09 15.08 -2.59
CA SER A 96 15.26 14.19 -2.65
C SER A 96 15.68 13.68 -1.25
N VAL A 97 15.60 14.53 -0.23
CA VAL A 97 15.88 14.13 1.16
C VAL A 97 14.81 13.15 1.67
N ALA A 98 13.55 13.34 1.30
CA ALA A 98 12.49 12.41 1.65
C ALA A 98 12.72 11.02 1.04
N ASN A 99 13.08 10.95 -0.24
CA ASN A 99 13.43 9.69 -0.92
C ASN A 99 14.64 9.00 -0.28
N MET A 100 15.65 9.78 0.11
CA MET A 100 16.82 9.26 0.82
C MET A 100 16.44 8.69 2.20
N ALA A 101 15.63 9.39 2.98
CA ALA A 101 15.16 8.91 4.29
C ALA A 101 14.40 7.58 4.14
N GLN A 102 13.56 7.44 3.11
CA GLN A 102 12.87 6.21 2.79
C GLN A 102 13.83 5.08 2.41
N ALA A 103 14.88 5.35 1.62
CA ALA A 103 15.90 4.37 1.26
C ALA A 103 16.64 3.83 2.50
N PHE A 104 16.84 4.66 3.51
CA PHE A 104 17.38 4.26 4.83
C PHE A 104 16.33 3.67 5.78
N LYS A 105 15.09 3.43 5.32
CA LYS A 105 13.96 2.90 6.13
C LYS A 105 13.62 3.78 7.33
N VAL A 106 13.87 5.08 7.23
CA VAL A 106 13.52 6.07 8.26
C VAL A 106 12.14 6.63 7.97
N LYS A 107 11.24 6.56 8.95
CA LYS A 107 9.88 7.10 8.83
C LYS A 107 9.91 8.61 8.91
N LEU A 108 9.71 9.28 7.78
CA LEU A 108 9.55 10.73 7.71
C LEU A 108 8.07 11.09 7.88
N LEU A 109 7.74 11.87 8.94
CA LEU A 109 6.37 12.34 9.19
C LEU A 109 6.03 13.57 8.34
N GLY A 110 7.02 14.35 7.97
CA GLY A 110 6.82 15.50 7.11
C GLY A 110 7.98 16.46 7.09
N LEU A 111 7.82 17.47 6.24
CA LEU A 111 8.78 18.54 5.99
C LEU A 111 8.17 19.87 6.44
N MET A 112 8.85 20.62 7.26
CA MET A 112 8.39 21.89 7.77
C MET A 112 9.32 23.01 7.34
N LYS A 113 8.81 23.95 6.54
CA LYS A 113 9.58 25.16 6.19
C LYS A 113 9.71 26.08 7.39
N LYS A 114 10.93 26.52 7.69
CA LYS A 114 11.21 27.55 8.72
C LYS A 114 10.49 28.88 8.38
N PRO A 115 9.96 29.64 9.36
CA PRO A 115 10.02 29.36 10.80
C PRO A 115 9.02 28.28 11.24
N ALA A 116 9.42 27.53 12.27
CA ALA A 116 8.57 26.54 12.91
C ALA A 116 7.38 27.21 13.63
N SER A 117 6.21 26.55 13.57
CA SER A 117 5.03 27.03 14.29
C SER A 117 4.16 25.86 14.76
N ALA A 118 3.40 26.08 15.83
CA ALA A 118 2.46 25.10 16.37
C ALA A 118 1.45 24.63 15.30
N VAL A 119 0.99 25.54 14.44
CA VAL A 119 0.01 25.25 13.37
C VAL A 119 0.57 24.26 12.34
N LYS A 120 1.87 24.32 12.05
CA LYS A 120 2.52 23.39 11.10
C LYS A 120 2.92 22.07 11.77
N LEU A 121 3.28 22.10 13.05
CA LEU A 121 3.80 20.96 13.77
C LEU A 121 2.69 20.04 14.28
N ALA A 122 1.58 20.60 14.76
CA ALA A 122 0.47 19.84 15.32
C ALA A 122 -0.11 18.79 14.35
N PRO A 123 -0.37 19.08 13.07
CA PRO A 123 -0.88 18.07 12.13
C PRO A 123 0.08 16.89 11.93
N LEU A 124 1.40 17.13 11.85
CA LEU A 124 2.41 16.08 11.67
C LEU A 124 2.48 15.16 12.90
N ILE A 125 2.39 15.74 14.08
CA ILE A 125 2.33 14.95 15.32
C ILE A 125 1.00 14.19 15.43
N GLN A 126 -0.11 14.79 15.02
CA GLN A 126 -1.40 14.12 14.99
C GLN A 126 -1.40 12.96 14.01
N GLN A 127 -0.77 13.10 12.85
CA GLN A 127 -0.58 12.01 11.90
C GLN A 127 0.22 10.85 12.54
N TYR A 128 1.31 11.15 13.26
CA TYR A 128 2.07 10.14 14.00
C TYR A 128 1.21 9.42 15.04
N LEU A 129 0.40 10.17 15.79
CA LEU A 129 -0.52 9.61 16.77
C LEU A 129 -1.62 8.76 16.10
N ALA A 130 -2.11 9.18 14.94
CA ALA A 130 -3.06 8.43 14.14
C ALA A 130 -2.46 7.14 13.56
N ASP A 131 -1.19 7.18 13.13
CA ASP A 131 -0.46 6.01 12.63
C ASP A 131 -0.09 5.01 13.74
N LYS A 132 0.18 5.48 14.96
CA LYS A 132 0.41 4.64 16.16
C LYS A 132 -0.88 4.21 16.86
N VAL A 133 -1.96 4.95 16.65
CA VAL A 133 -3.31 4.48 16.95
C VAL A 133 -3.73 3.71 15.71
N PRO A 134 -3.94 2.39 15.79
CA PRO A 134 -4.62 1.69 14.70
C PRO A 134 -5.87 2.50 14.38
N PRO A 135 -6.25 2.65 13.09
CA PRO A 135 -7.31 3.55 12.70
C PRO A 135 -8.46 3.41 13.70
N ARG A 136 -8.84 4.52 14.34
CA ARG A 136 -10.03 4.55 15.19
C ARG A 136 -11.22 4.29 14.28
N LEU A 137 -11.50 3.02 14.06
CA LEU A 137 -12.84 2.53 13.94
C LEU A 137 -13.52 3.01 15.22
N GLY A 138 -14.56 3.81 15.08
CA GLY A 138 -15.23 4.41 16.23
C GLY A 138 -15.41 3.40 17.36
N ASP A 139 -15.09 3.78 18.56
CA ASP A 139 -15.19 3.15 19.88
C ASP A 139 -15.42 1.62 19.98
N ASP A 140 -14.86 0.82 19.08
CA ASP A 140 -14.90 -0.62 19.11
C ASP A 140 -13.50 -1.21 19.02
N GLN A 141 -12.97 -1.55 20.19
CA GLN A 141 -11.95 -2.56 20.50
C GLN A 141 -10.96 -2.90 19.37
N ALA A 142 -9.69 -2.58 19.57
CA ALA A 142 -8.60 -3.18 18.82
C ALA A 142 -8.84 -4.71 18.73
N LEU A 143 -8.89 -5.23 17.49
CA LEU A 143 -9.06 -6.66 17.26
C LEU A 143 -7.99 -7.43 18.03
N ALA A 144 -8.40 -8.23 19.00
CA ALA A 144 -7.47 -8.99 19.82
C ALA A 144 -6.82 -10.11 19.00
N LEU A 145 -5.56 -10.44 19.30
CA LEU A 145 -4.87 -11.59 18.66
C LEU A 145 -5.73 -12.87 18.73
N ALA A 146 -6.40 -13.10 19.86
CA ALA A 146 -7.30 -14.25 20.06
C ALA A 146 -8.47 -14.24 19.04
N GLU A 147 -9.06 -13.07 18.77
CA GLU A 147 -10.19 -12.91 17.85
C GLU A 147 -9.76 -13.22 16.41
N ILE A 148 -8.57 -12.76 15.99
CA ILE A 148 -7.97 -13.09 14.69
C ILE A 148 -7.69 -14.60 14.59
N ALA A 149 -7.07 -15.19 15.61
CA ALA A 149 -6.76 -16.62 15.62
C ALA A 149 -8.05 -17.48 15.57
N GLU A 150 -9.09 -17.11 16.31
CA GLU A 150 -10.39 -17.78 16.24
C GLU A 150 -11.05 -17.65 14.85
N ALA A 151 -10.91 -16.49 14.21
CA ALA A 151 -11.44 -16.27 12.86
C ALA A 151 -10.80 -17.20 11.82
N PHE A 152 -9.49 -17.50 11.96
CA PHE A 152 -8.83 -18.51 11.13
C PHE A 152 -9.40 -19.91 11.38
N VAL A 153 -9.59 -20.29 12.64
CA VAL A 153 -10.13 -21.61 13.02
C VAL A 153 -11.57 -21.78 12.54
N ARG A 154 -12.37 -20.72 12.63
CA ARG A 154 -13.79 -20.71 12.22
C ARG A 154 -14.01 -20.46 10.73
N ASP A 155 -12.91 -20.27 9.96
CA ASP A 155 -12.93 -20.00 8.52
C ASP A 155 -13.78 -18.76 8.14
N GLU A 156 -13.67 -17.70 8.95
CA GLU A 156 -14.48 -16.47 8.81
C GLU A 156 -13.94 -15.51 7.74
N PHE A 157 -12.71 -15.72 7.24
CA PHE A 157 -12.14 -14.90 6.17
C PHE A 157 -12.48 -15.47 4.80
N GLU A 158 -13.01 -14.62 3.90
CA GLU A 158 -13.42 -15.04 2.57
C GLU A 158 -12.97 -14.06 1.49
N PRO A 159 -12.73 -14.53 0.25
CA PRO A 159 -12.60 -13.67 -0.90
C PRO A 159 -13.97 -13.20 -1.38
N CYS A 160 -14.13 -11.89 -1.54
CA CYS A 160 -15.10 -11.31 -2.46
C CYS A 160 -14.37 -10.91 -3.75
N PHE A 161 -15.11 -10.66 -4.82
CA PHE A 161 -14.54 -10.49 -6.15
C PHE A 161 -15.03 -9.20 -6.77
N GLU A 162 -14.09 -8.34 -7.18
CA GLU A 162 -14.37 -7.13 -7.95
C GLU A 162 -14.12 -7.41 -9.43
N PRO A 163 -15.12 -7.22 -10.31
CA PRO A 163 -14.94 -7.41 -11.74
C PRO A 163 -13.94 -6.43 -12.35
N THR A 164 -13.05 -6.96 -13.20
CA THR A 164 -12.14 -6.18 -14.04
C THR A 164 -12.68 -6.20 -15.46
N VAL A 165 -12.88 -5.01 -16.03
CA VAL A 165 -13.50 -4.85 -17.36
C VAL A 165 -12.58 -4.11 -18.32
N SER A 166 -12.73 -4.39 -19.60
CA SER A 166 -12.13 -3.59 -20.67
C SER A 166 -12.87 -2.27 -20.77
N LEU A 167 -12.14 -1.16 -20.68
CA LEU A 167 -12.73 0.18 -20.74
C LEU A 167 -13.25 0.53 -22.14
N SER A 168 -12.72 -0.11 -23.20
CA SER A 168 -13.16 0.10 -24.57
C SER A 168 -14.33 -0.78 -24.99
N SER A 169 -14.28 -2.09 -24.67
CA SER A 169 -15.26 -3.08 -25.15
C SER A 169 -16.30 -3.47 -24.12
N LEU A 170 -16.19 -3.02 -22.87
CA LEU A 170 -17.02 -3.39 -21.73
C LEU A 170 -17.01 -4.89 -21.38
N LYS A 171 -16.15 -5.68 -22.02
CA LYS A 171 -16.03 -7.10 -21.72
C LYS A 171 -15.39 -7.30 -20.35
N VAL A 172 -15.96 -8.20 -19.56
CA VAL A 172 -15.34 -8.68 -18.32
C VAL A 172 -14.16 -9.59 -18.69
N VAL A 173 -12.98 -9.26 -18.22
CA VAL A 173 -11.74 -10.01 -18.51
C VAL A 173 -11.29 -10.86 -17.34
N GLY A 174 -11.77 -10.57 -16.14
CA GLY A 174 -11.43 -11.29 -14.93
C GLY A 174 -12.05 -10.64 -13.70
N VAL A 175 -11.61 -11.09 -12.54
CA VAL A 175 -12.01 -10.55 -11.24
C VAL A 175 -10.80 -10.39 -10.32
N GLN A 176 -10.81 -9.39 -9.46
CA GLN A 176 -9.84 -9.23 -8.39
C GLN A 176 -10.42 -9.77 -7.08
N ALA A 177 -9.70 -10.67 -6.44
CA ALA A 177 -10.06 -11.13 -5.10
C ALA A 177 -9.74 -10.04 -4.07
N VAL A 178 -10.75 -9.68 -3.29
CA VAL A 178 -10.67 -8.71 -2.20
C VAL A 178 -11.03 -9.45 -0.91
N PRO A 179 -10.14 -9.54 0.07
CA PRO A 179 -10.44 -10.25 1.30
C PRO A 179 -11.48 -9.50 2.13
N VAL A 180 -12.38 -10.25 2.72
CA VAL A 180 -13.37 -9.78 3.69
C VAL A 180 -13.39 -10.71 4.90
N TRP A 181 -13.76 -10.17 6.05
CA TRP A 181 -13.99 -10.94 7.26
C TRP A 181 -15.48 -10.95 7.63
N ARG A 182 -16.07 -12.13 7.66
CA ARG A 182 -17.45 -12.34 8.16
C ARG A 182 -17.44 -12.41 9.68
N HIS A 183 -17.30 -11.25 10.30
CA HIS A 183 -17.21 -11.17 11.74
C HIS A 183 -18.59 -11.46 12.38
N PRO A 184 -18.68 -12.40 13.35
CA PRO A 184 -19.99 -12.83 13.89
C PRO A 184 -20.78 -11.71 14.58
N ALA A 185 -20.09 -10.75 15.21
CA ALA A 185 -20.76 -9.64 15.91
C ALA A 185 -20.81 -8.32 15.11
N ARG A 186 -19.86 -8.12 14.14
CA ARG A 186 -19.70 -6.84 13.42
C ARG A 186 -20.12 -6.92 11.95
N GLY A 187 -20.54 -8.11 11.47
CA GLY A 187 -20.89 -8.33 10.07
C GLY A 187 -19.68 -8.37 9.15
N MET A 188 -19.85 -7.91 7.93
CA MET A 188 -18.79 -7.94 6.89
C MET A 188 -17.80 -6.79 7.10
N LEU A 189 -16.56 -7.14 7.41
CA LEU A 189 -15.47 -6.18 7.55
C LEU A 189 -14.59 -6.19 6.28
N ALA A 190 -14.27 -5.00 5.76
CA ALA A 190 -13.38 -4.85 4.62
C ALA A 190 -11.90 -4.98 5.04
N ALA A 191 -11.04 -5.37 4.10
CA ALA A 191 -9.62 -5.61 4.29
C ALA A 191 -8.86 -4.56 5.13
N PRO A 192 -9.04 -3.24 4.92
CA PRO A 192 -8.35 -2.23 5.73
C PRO A 192 -8.66 -2.29 7.22
N ALA A 193 -9.82 -2.84 7.60
CA ALA A 193 -10.24 -2.91 9.00
C ALA A 193 -9.54 -4.01 9.79
N PHE A 194 -9.03 -5.07 9.16
CA PHE A 194 -8.46 -6.23 9.86
C PHE A 194 -7.06 -6.67 9.37
N LEU A 195 -6.69 -6.43 8.10
CA LEU A 195 -5.37 -6.84 7.57
C LEU A 195 -4.17 -6.30 8.37
N PRO A 196 -4.18 -5.04 8.87
CA PRO A 196 -3.09 -4.57 9.72
C PRO A 196 -2.96 -5.41 11.01
N ALA A 197 -4.08 -5.86 11.61
CA ALA A 197 -4.08 -6.72 12.78
C ALA A 197 -3.56 -8.12 12.44
N VAL A 198 -3.97 -8.73 11.33
CA VAL A 198 -3.45 -10.02 10.84
C VAL A 198 -1.94 -9.96 10.67
N LYS A 199 -1.42 -8.89 10.04
CA LYS A 199 0.03 -8.69 9.86
C LYS A 199 0.76 -8.52 11.19
N SER A 200 0.23 -7.71 12.10
CA SER A 200 0.85 -7.47 13.42
C SER A 200 0.88 -8.72 14.30
N CYS A 201 -0.04 -9.66 14.08
CA CYS A 201 -0.08 -10.96 14.73
C CYS A 201 0.91 -11.99 14.12
N GLY A 202 1.65 -11.64 13.05
CA GLY A 202 2.54 -12.56 12.35
C GLY A 202 1.83 -13.61 11.49
N LEU A 203 0.51 -13.44 11.23
CA LEU A 203 -0.32 -14.38 10.47
C LEU A 203 -0.48 -13.99 9.00
N GLY A 204 0.34 -13.06 8.50
CA GLY A 204 0.25 -12.54 7.12
C GLY A 204 0.42 -13.62 6.06
N ASP A 205 1.42 -14.48 6.22
CA ASP A 205 1.70 -15.57 5.27
C ASP A 205 0.59 -16.63 5.30
N ASP A 206 0.13 -17.04 6.49
CA ASP A 206 -0.98 -18.00 6.63
C ASP A 206 -2.25 -17.46 5.97
N PHE A 207 -2.50 -16.16 6.12
CA PHE A 207 -3.60 -15.47 5.47
C PHE A 207 -3.45 -15.50 3.93
N ALA A 208 -2.27 -15.21 3.41
CA ALA A 208 -2.01 -15.23 1.97
C ALA A 208 -2.23 -16.64 1.38
N TRP A 209 -1.73 -17.69 2.05
CA TRP A 209 -1.94 -19.08 1.65
C TRP A 209 -3.41 -19.50 1.69
N MET A 210 -4.14 -19.09 2.72
CA MET A 210 -5.58 -19.35 2.83
C MET A 210 -6.35 -18.67 1.70
N MET A 211 -6.06 -17.40 1.41
CA MET A 211 -6.70 -16.65 0.34
C MET A 211 -6.40 -17.25 -1.04
N LEU A 212 -5.13 -17.64 -1.30
CA LEU A 212 -4.74 -18.32 -2.53
C LEU A 212 -5.56 -19.60 -2.75
N ARG A 213 -5.66 -20.44 -1.71
CA ARG A 213 -6.44 -21.68 -1.76
C ARG A 213 -7.91 -21.40 -2.06
N LYS A 214 -8.55 -20.48 -1.34
CA LYS A 214 -9.97 -20.14 -1.57
C LYS A 214 -10.22 -19.55 -2.95
N CYS A 215 -9.32 -18.73 -3.47
CA CYS A 215 -9.41 -18.19 -4.83
C CYS A 215 -9.25 -19.27 -5.89
N ALA A 216 -8.34 -20.22 -5.70
CA ALA A 216 -8.17 -21.37 -6.58
C ALA A 216 -9.43 -22.25 -6.60
N ALA A 217 -9.98 -22.61 -5.43
CA ALA A 217 -11.22 -23.36 -5.31
C ALA A 217 -12.39 -22.67 -6.03
N GLN A 218 -12.52 -21.34 -5.86
CA GLN A 218 -13.57 -20.58 -6.55
C GLN A 218 -13.37 -20.53 -8.06
N SER A 219 -12.12 -20.40 -8.53
CA SER A 219 -11.79 -20.46 -9.97
C SER A 219 -12.19 -21.80 -10.59
N ALA A 220 -11.88 -22.91 -9.91
CA ALA A 220 -12.29 -24.26 -10.33
C ALA A 220 -13.82 -24.41 -10.38
N ALA A 221 -14.53 -23.93 -9.35
CA ALA A 221 -16.00 -23.97 -9.31
C ALA A 221 -16.64 -23.18 -10.45
N TRP A 222 -16.09 -22.03 -10.83
CA TRP A 222 -16.56 -21.29 -12.00
C TRP A 222 -16.29 -22.02 -13.31
N LYS A 223 -15.12 -22.65 -13.44
CA LYS A 223 -14.80 -23.46 -14.62
C LYS A 223 -15.75 -24.67 -14.78
N ASP A 224 -16.07 -25.32 -13.67
CA ASP A 224 -17.05 -26.43 -13.65
C ASP A 224 -18.47 -25.97 -14.10
N CYS A 225 -18.79 -24.68 -13.89
CA CYS A 225 -20.02 -24.06 -14.42
C CYS A 225 -19.87 -23.48 -15.84
N GLY A 226 -18.77 -23.73 -16.55
CA GLY A 226 -18.50 -23.21 -17.90
C GLY A 226 -18.05 -21.73 -17.94
N LEU A 227 -17.67 -21.15 -16.81
CA LEU A 227 -17.26 -19.75 -16.72
C LEU A 227 -15.73 -19.65 -16.59
N ASN A 228 -15.08 -19.22 -17.67
CA ASN A 228 -13.62 -19.01 -17.68
C ASN A 228 -13.27 -17.58 -17.30
N LEU A 229 -13.14 -17.31 -15.99
CA LEU A 229 -12.71 -16.03 -15.46
C LEU A 229 -11.30 -16.14 -14.90
N LYS A 230 -10.44 -15.19 -15.23
CA LYS A 230 -9.16 -15.00 -14.53
C LYS A 230 -9.41 -14.42 -13.15
N VAL A 231 -8.75 -14.98 -12.16
CA VAL A 231 -8.82 -14.51 -10.76
C VAL A 231 -7.48 -13.90 -10.38
N ALA A 232 -7.45 -12.59 -10.17
CA ALA A 232 -6.29 -11.94 -9.61
C ALA A 232 -6.34 -12.03 -8.07
N VAL A 233 -5.27 -12.54 -7.46
CA VAL A 233 -5.12 -12.68 -6.01
C VAL A 233 -3.83 -12.03 -5.56
N HIS A 234 -3.91 -11.18 -4.54
CA HIS A 234 -2.72 -10.56 -3.96
C HIS A 234 -1.93 -11.58 -3.13
N LEU A 235 -0.70 -11.83 -3.54
CA LEU A 235 0.22 -12.76 -2.87
C LEU A 235 1.10 -12.00 -1.88
N ALA A 236 0.52 -11.62 -0.73
CA ALA A 236 1.18 -10.83 0.30
C ALA A 236 2.06 -11.71 1.21
N LEU A 237 3.06 -12.38 0.63
CA LEU A 237 4.02 -13.20 1.38
C LEU A 237 5.14 -12.33 1.97
N GLY A 238 5.62 -12.69 3.15
CA GLY A 238 6.72 -12.01 3.82
C GLY A 238 8.05 -12.14 3.07
N SER A 239 8.21 -13.18 2.24
CA SER A 239 9.39 -13.34 1.39
C SER A 239 9.09 -14.10 0.10
N LEU A 240 9.34 -13.46 -1.03
CA LEU A 240 9.35 -14.12 -2.34
C LEU A 240 10.59 -15.01 -2.55
N ALA A 241 11.59 -14.90 -1.67
CA ALA A 241 12.82 -15.68 -1.71
C ALA A 241 12.76 -17.01 -0.93
N GLU A 242 11.56 -17.39 -0.47
CA GLU A 242 11.33 -18.68 0.20
C GLU A 242 11.73 -19.85 -0.71
N LEU A 243 12.40 -20.85 -0.14
CA LEU A 243 12.80 -22.05 -0.89
C LEU A 243 11.56 -22.82 -1.35
N HIS A 244 11.52 -23.19 -2.62
CA HIS A 244 10.40 -23.95 -3.23
C HIS A 244 9.05 -23.19 -3.26
N LEU A 245 9.03 -21.87 -3.13
CA LEU A 245 7.79 -21.08 -3.17
C LEU A 245 6.95 -21.39 -4.42
N ALA A 246 7.54 -21.35 -5.61
CA ALA A 246 6.83 -21.59 -6.86
C ALA A 246 6.15 -22.97 -6.89
N SER A 247 6.85 -24.01 -6.49
CA SER A 247 6.30 -25.37 -6.42
C SER A 247 5.20 -25.52 -5.37
N ARG A 248 5.31 -24.77 -4.25
CA ARG A 248 4.28 -24.74 -3.21
C ARG A 248 3.00 -24.05 -3.69
N VAL A 249 3.14 -22.92 -4.38
CA VAL A 249 2.01 -22.19 -4.99
C VAL A 249 1.30 -23.10 -6.02
N GLU A 250 2.05 -23.70 -6.93
CA GLU A 250 1.51 -24.62 -7.93
C GLU A 250 0.76 -25.77 -7.27
N LYS A 251 1.36 -26.42 -6.28
CA LYS A 251 0.75 -27.52 -5.54
C LYS A 251 -0.58 -27.14 -4.90
N VAL A 252 -0.65 -25.99 -4.24
CA VAL A 252 -1.87 -25.49 -3.61
C VAL A 252 -2.97 -25.28 -4.66
N VAL A 253 -2.64 -24.70 -5.80
CA VAL A 253 -3.61 -24.41 -6.86
C VAL A 253 -4.13 -25.72 -7.51
N LEU A 254 -3.24 -26.67 -7.78
CA LEU A 254 -3.61 -27.96 -8.36
C LEU A 254 -4.44 -28.82 -7.39
N GLN A 255 -4.19 -28.74 -6.08
CA GLN A 255 -4.99 -29.42 -5.06
C GLN A 255 -6.45 -28.96 -5.05
N GLU A 256 -6.70 -27.70 -5.36
CA GLU A 256 -8.05 -27.12 -5.50
C GLU A 256 -8.63 -27.33 -6.91
N ARG A 257 -8.00 -28.14 -7.76
CA ARG A 257 -8.42 -28.45 -9.14
C ARG A 257 -8.46 -27.24 -10.07
N ALA A 258 -7.79 -26.15 -9.70
CA ALA A 258 -7.63 -24.97 -10.53
C ALA A 258 -6.44 -25.11 -11.48
N GLU A 259 -6.46 -24.33 -12.56
CA GLU A 259 -5.34 -24.26 -13.51
C GLU A 259 -4.48 -23.04 -13.17
N PRO A 260 -3.14 -23.15 -13.21
CA PRO A 260 -2.25 -22.01 -13.02
C PRO A 260 -2.61 -20.80 -13.89
N GLY A 261 -2.96 -21.05 -15.17
CA GLY A 261 -3.33 -19.98 -16.13
C GLY A 261 -4.64 -19.26 -15.84
N SER A 262 -5.45 -19.77 -14.91
CA SER A 262 -6.66 -19.09 -14.44
C SER A 262 -6.39 -18.07 -13.34
N LEU A 263 -5.16 -18.01 -12.80
CA LEU A 263 -4.79 -17.13 -11.71
C LEU A 263 -3.74 -16.11 -12.14
N THR A 264 -3.94 -14.88 -11.71
CA THR A 264 -2.96 -13.81 -11.76
C THR A 264 -2.50 -13.51 -10.33
N LEU A 265 -1.21 -13.66 -10.07
CA LEU A 265 -0.62 -13.43 -8.75
C LEU A 265 -0.17 -11.97 -8.66
N GLY A 266 -0.82 -11.18 -7.82
CA GLY A 266 -0.46 -9.79 -7.55
C GLY A 266 0.64 -9.73 -6.52
N ILE A 267 1.71 -9.03 -6.84
CA ILE A 267 2.88 -8.82 -5.99
C ILE A 267 2.99 -7.33 -5.71
N GLY A 268 3.00 -6.96 -4.44
CA GLY A 268 3.14 -5.57 -4.03
C GLY A 268 4.46 -4.97 -4.50
N GLU A 269 4.46 -3.71 -4.89
CA GLU A 269 5.64 -3.00 -5.37
C GLU A 269 6.81 -3.07 -4.37
N ASP A 270 6.52 -3.01 -3.09
CA ASP A 270 7.47 -3.07 -1.98
C ASP A 270 8.03 -4.49 -1.71
N ALA A 271 7.31 -5.53 -2.15
CA ALA A 271 7.71 -6.92 -1.96
C ALA A 271 8.65 -7.43 -3.06
N VAL A 272 8.79 -6.70 -4.18
CA VAL A 272 9.67 -7.08 -5.28
C VAL A 272 11.12 -6.71 -4.96
N ASP A 273 11.82 -7.61 -4.28
CA ASP A 273 13.27 -7.51 -4.11
C ASP A 273 13.99 -8.07 -5.34
N VAL A 274 14.19 -7.21 -6.34
CA VAL A 274 14.92 -7.55 -7.57
C VAL A 274 16.41 -7.82 -7.35
N ALA A 275 16.93 -7.56 -6.16
CA ALA A 275 18.31 -7.93 -5.79
C ALA A 275 18.41 -9.39 -5.35
N SER A 276 17.28 -10.02 -4.96
CA SER A 276 17.25 -11.42 -4.57
C SER A 276 17.14 -12.35 -5.77
N ALA A 277 18.24 -13.04 -6.12
CA ALA A 277 18.27 -14.02 -7.21
C ALA A 277 17.21 -15.12 -7.02
N ARG A 278 16.92 -15.50 -5.77
CA ARG A 278 15.92 -16.53 -5.46
C ARG A 278 14.49 -16.03 -5.66
N ALA A 279 14.20 -14.77 -5.32
CA ALA A 279 12.90 -14.18 -5.62
C ALA A 279 12.66 -14.13 -7.14
N LEU A 280 13.67 -13.71 -7.91
CA LEU A 280 13.62 -13.73 -9.37
C LEU A 280 13.42 -15.15 -9.92
N GLU A 281 14.15 -16.15 -9.40
CA GLU A 281 13.97 -17.56 -9.77
C GLU A 281 12.53 -18.03 -9.53
N ASN A 282 11.97 -17.76 -8.35
CA ASN A 282 10.59 -18.14 -8.04
C ASN A 282 9.58 -17.49 -8.99
N MET A 283 9.73 -16.19 -9.28
CA MET A 283 8.86 -15.49 -10.22
C MET A 283 8.95 -16.07 -11.64
N VAL A 284 10.15 -16.38 -12.12
CA VAL A 284 10.34 -17.04 -13.42
C VAL A 284 9.68 -18.43 -13.42
N ARG A 285 9.87 -19.24 -12.37
CA ARG A 285 9.23 -20.55 -12.24
C ARG A 285 7.71 -20.47 -12.26
N LEU A 286 7.11 -19.52 -11.53
CA LEU A 286 5.68 -19.27 -11.55
C LEU A 286 5.17 -18.94 -12.95
N ARG A 287 5.92 -18.12 -13.70
CA ARG A 287 5.60 -17.84 -15.12
C ARG A 287 5.68 -19.08 -15.98
N MET A 288 6.72 -19.91 -15.80
CA MET A 288 6.90 -21.16 -16.57
C MET A 288 5.79 -22.18 -16.31
N THR A 289 5.22 -22.22 -15.11
CA THR A 289 4.07 -23.08 -14.78
C THR A 289 2.73 -22.53 -15.28
N GLY A 290 2.72 -21.34 -15.87
CA GLY A 290 1.55 -20.75 -16.53
C GLY A 290 0.80 -19.68 -15.71
N PHE A 291 1.23 -19.36 -14.49
CA PHE A 291 0.67 -18.22 -13.76
C PHE A 291 0.93 -16.91 -14.47
N GLU A 292 -0.01 -15.97 -14.37
CA GLU A 292 0.26 -14.57 -14.68
C GLU A 292 0.75 -13.86 -13.42
N LEU A 293 1.67 -12.90 -13.60
CA LEU A 293 2.16 -12.04 -12.53
C LEU A 293 1.74 -10.59 -12.80
N ALA A 294 1.26 -9.91 -11.76
CA ALA A 294 0.93 -8.49 -11.82
C ALA A 294 1.67 -7.73 -10.71
N VAL A 295 2.12 -6.53 -11.01
CA VAL A 295 2.55 -5.58 -9.97
C VAL A 295 1.31 -4.92 -9.40
N ASP A 296 1.09 -5.06 -8.09
CA ASP A 296 -0.02 -4.43 -7.39
C ASP A 296 0.39 -3.08 -6.80
N GLU A 297 -0.58 -2.14 -6.77
CA GLU A 297 -0.45 -0.81 -6.15
C GLU A 297 0.70 0.04 -6.72
N PHE A 298 1.02 -0.11 -8.00
CA PHE A 298 2.10 0.63 -8.64
C PHE A 298 1.95 2.14 -8.45
N GLY A 299 3.07 2.77 -8.06
CA GLY A 299 3.17 4.20 -7.77
C GLY A 299 3.02 4.56 -6.30
N THR A 300 2.89 3.56 -5.40
CA THR A 300 2.92 3.77 -3.94
C THR A 300 4.30 3.55 -3.35
N GLY A 301 5.18 2.85 -4.07
CA GLY A 301 6.55 2.56 -3.72
C GLY A 301 7.58 3.36 -4.53
N SER A 302 8.80 2.88 -4.58
CA SER A 302 9.94 3.51 -5.26
C SER A 302 10.51 2.66 -6.40
N MET A 303 9.76 1.68 -6.91
CA MET A 303 10.25 0.78 -7.95
C MET A 303 10.48 1.52 -9.27
N ALA A 304 11.69 1.49 -9.77
CA ALA A 304 12.02 2.05 -11.07
C ALA A 304 11.54 1.13 -12.20
N ALA A 305 11.20 1.70 -13.37
CA ALA A 305 10.80 0.94 -14.57
C ALA A 305 11.87 -0.12 -14.98
N GLU A 306 13.15 0.18 -14.75
CA GLU A 306 14.26 -0.76 -14.98
C GLU A 306 14.19 -2.01 -14.10
N GLN A 307 13.67 -1.90 -12.90
CA GLN A 307 13.49 -3.02 -11.99
C GLN A 307 12.32 -3.89 -12.44
N LEU A 308 11.22 -3.28 -12.89
CA LEU A 308 10.10 -4.00 -13.48
C LEU A 308 10.50 -4.80 -14.72
N ALA A 309 11.38 -4.24 -15.55
CA ALA A 309 11.86 -4.91 -16.76
C ALA A 309 12.66 -6.21 -16.50
N ARG A 310 13.16 -6.41 -15.27
CA ARG A 310 13.90 -7.63 -14.88
C ARG A 310 12.98 -8.81 -14.56
N VAL A 311 11.70 -8.56 -14.34
CA VAL A 311 10.70 -9.58 -13.99
C VAL A 311 9.69 -9.68 -15.12
N ALA A 312 9.36 -10.89 -15.53
CA ALA A 312 8.39 -11.13 -16.60
C ALA A 312 6.94 -10.96 -16.10
N PHE A 313 6.57 -9.75 -15.65
CA PHE A 313 5.19 -9.41 -15.34
C PHE A 313 4.31 -9.42 -16.59
N ASN A 314 3.00 -9.62 -16.41
CA ASN A 314 1.97 -9.53 -17.45
C ASN A 314 1.16 -8.25 -17.33
N ALA A 315 0.95 -7.78 -16.10
CA ALA A 315 0.09 -6.64 -15.83
C ALA A 315 0.70 -5.70 -14.80
N LEU A 316 0.28 -4.45 -14.88
CA LEU A 316 0.62 -3.39 -13.95
C LEU A 316 -0.67 -2.77 -13.43
N LYS A 317 -0.93 -2.93 -12.13
CA LYS A 317 -2.11 -2.39 -11.48
C LYS A 317 -1.82 -1.03 -10.88
N ILE A 318 -2.46 -0.02 -11.45
CA ILE A 318 -2.27 1.38 -11.08
C ILE A 318 -3.07 1.66 -9.82
N SER A 319 -2.39 2.17 -8.78
CA SER A 319 -3.02 2.52 -7.51
C SER A 319 -4.18 3.49 -7.67
N ARG A 320 -5.26 3.28 -6.89
CA ARG A 320 -6.43 4.18 -6.82
C ARG A 320 -6.07 5.64 -6.53
N ASN A 321 -4.92 5.90 -5.94
CA ASN A 321 -4.44 7.24 -5.65
C ASN A 321 -4.20 8.07 -6.93
N PHE A 322 -3.99 7.43 -8.07
CA PHE A 322 -3.78 8.08 -9.36
C PHE A 322 -5.02 8.09 -10.26
N VAL A 323 -6.10 7.42 -9.87
CA VAL A 323 -7.29 7.20 -10.73
C VAL A 323 -8.37 8.28 -10.57
N SER A 324 -8.26 9.19 -9.57
CA SER A 324 -9.31 10.16 -9.28
C SER A 324 -9.27 11.40 -10.20
N ALA A 325 -10.27 11.56 -11.07
CA ALA A 325 -10.47 12.75 -11.91
C ALA A 325 -10.76 14.02 -11.09
N LYS A 326 -11.28 13.89 -9.86
CA LYS A 326 -11.50 15.02 -8.94
C LYS A 326 -10.21 15.65 -8.44
N SER A 327 -9.12 14.92 -8.45
CA SER A 327 -7.81 15.46 -8.13
C SER A 327 -7.27 16.24 -9.33
N LYS A 328 -7.68 17.50 -9.48
CA LYS A 328 -7.11 18.43 -10.48
C LYS A 328 -5.63 18.77 -10.19
N ALA A 329 -5.00 18.11 -9.24
CA ALA A 329 -3.60 18.30 -8.93
C ALA A 329 -2.75 17.72 -10.07
N LYS A 330 -1.98 18.56 -10.76
CA LYS A 330 -1.03 18.14 -11.81
C LYS A 330 -0.17 16.92 -11.47
N PRO A 331 0.28 16.68 -10.21
CA PRO A 331 1.07 15.51 -9.86
C PRO A 331 0.32 14.18 -10.03
N VAL A 332 -0.99 14.11 -9.77
CA VAL A 332 -1.78 12.88 -9.86
C VAL A 332 -1.92 12.43 -11.32
N TRP A 333 -2.20 13.38 -12.22
CA TRP A 333 -2.29 13.10 -13.65
C TRP A 333 -0.94 12.70 -14.25
N ALA A 334 0.15 13.34 -13.81
CA ALA A 334 1.49 12.97 -14.23
C ALA A 334 1.85 11.56 -13.78
N GLY A 335 1.45 11.16 -12.57
CA GLY A 335 1.63 9.80 -12.05
C GLY A 335 0.86 8.75 -12.85
N LEU A 336 -0.40 9.02 -13.21
CA LEU A 336 -1.21 8.14 -14.05
C LEU A 336 -0.59 7.99 -15.45
N ALA A 337 -0.21 9.11 -16.09
CA ALA A 337 0.43 9.08 -17.39
C ALA A 337 1.74 8.29 -17.37
N ALA A 338 2.61 8.53 -16.37
CA ALA A 338 3.86 7.81 -16.21
C ALA A 338 3.64 6.31 -16.00
N ALA A 339 2.62 5.91 -15.23
CA ALA A 339 2.27 4.50 -15.02
C ALA A 339 1.80 3.83 -16.31
N LEU A 340 0.97 4.51 -17.10
CA LEU A 340 0.50 4.02 -18.40
C LEU A 340 1.65 3.92 -19.42
N ASP A 341 2.52 4.92 -19.48
CA ASP A 341 3.72 4.90 -20.32
C ASP A 341 4.67 3.76 -19.94
N THR A 342 4.88 3.54 -18.64
CA THR A 342 5.69 2.41 -18.13
C THR A 342 5.08 1.08 -18.55
N ALA A 343 3.77 0.90 -18.38
CA ALA A 343 3.09 -0.31 -18.81
C ALA A 343 3.24 -0.54 -20.32
N HIS A 344 3.07 0.51 -21.13
CA HIS A 344 3.22 0.43 -22.57
C HIS A 344 4.66 0.07 -22.99
N GLN A 345 5.68 0.74 -22.43
CA GLN A 345 7.09 0.48 -22.73
C GLN A 345 7.52 -0.94 -22.37
N LEU A 346 6.98 -1.50 -21.30
CA LEU A 346 7.27 -2.85 -20.83
C LEU A 346 6.32 -3.92 -21.38
N ASN A 347 5.40 -3.53 -22.28
CA ASN A 347 4.37 -4.42 -22.84
C ASN A 347 3.52 -5.11 -21.76
N LEU A 348 3.18 -4.38 -20.70
CA LEU A 348 2.32 -4.83 -19.60
C LEU A 348 0.89 -4.35 -19.83
N VAL A 349 -0.07 -5.16 -19.40
CA VAL A 349 -1.48 -4.74 -19.40
C VAL A 349 -1.74 -3.83 -18.19
N ALA A 350 -2.06 -2.56 -18.43
CA ALA A 350 -2.41 -1.64 -17.36
C ALA A 350 -3.84 -1.91 -16.85
N VAL A 351 -4.01 -1.92 -15.53
CA VAL A 351 -5.30 -2.06 -14.85
C VAL A 351 -5.48 -0.91 -13.87
N ALA A 352 -6.43 -0.02 -14.12
CA ALA A 352 -6.74 1.07 -13.21
C ALA A 352 -7.64 0.58 -12.06
N ASP A 353 -7.18 0.78 -10.80
CA ASP A 353 -7.95 0.42 -9.60
C ASP A 353 -8.69 1.63 -9.02
N GLY A 354 -9.91 1.39 -8.53
CA GLY A 354 -10.67 2.36 -7.76
C GLY A 354 -11.49 3.34 -8.58
N ILE A 355 -11.92 3.00 -9.79
CA ILE A 355 -12.85 3.80 -10.60
C ILE A 355 -14.14 4.02 -9.82
N ALA A 356 -14.40 5.26 -9.38
CA ALA A 356 -15.52 5.58 -8.50
C ALA A 356 -16.58 6.46 -9.17
N THR A 357 -16.23 7.20 -10.19
CA THR A 357 -17.11 8.17 -10.86
C THR A 357 -17.08 8.02 -12.39
N PRO A 358 -18.13 8.48 -13.09
CA PRO A 358 -18.09 8.57 -14.57
C PRO A 358 -16.93 9.41 -15.09
N ASP A 359 -16.54 10.45 -14.38
CA ASP A 359 -15.41 11.30 -14.77
C ASP A 359 -14.07 10.52 -14.71
N ASP A 360 -13.90 9.64 -13.70
CA ASP A 360 -12.73 8.76 -13.63
C ASP A 360 -12.70 7.80 -14.83
N TRP A 361 -13.85 7.24 -15.17
CA TRP A 361 -13.99 6.38 -16.35
C TRP A 361 -13.61 7.08 -17.65
N ASN A 362 -14.19 8.27 -17.89
CA ASN A 362 -13.92 9.04 -19.10
C ASN A 362 -12.45 9.44 -19.21
N LEU A 363 -11.85 9.88 -18.12
CA LEU A 363 -10.42 10.19 -18.05
C LEU A 363 -9.55 9.00 -18.47
N LEU A 364 -9.84 7.83 -17.92
CA LEU A 364 -9.07 6.61 -18.24
C LEU A 364 -9.27 6.16 -19.69
N GLN A 365 -10.48 6.36 -20.27
CA GLN A 365 -10.71 6.13 -21.69
C GLN A 365 -9.92 7.10 -22.57
N GLU A 366 -9.92 8.40 -22.26
CA GLU A 366 -9.11 9.41 -22.96
C GLU A 366 -7.62 9.09 -22.92
N MET A 367 -7.14 8.57 -21.79
CA MET A 367 -5.75 8.14 -21.63
C MET A 367 -5.47 6.73 -22.16
N GLN A 368 -6.43 6.11 -22.83
CA GLN A 368 -6.31 4.77 -23.44
C GLN A 368 -5.92 3.67 -22.46
N CYS A 369 -6.31 3.78 -21.18
CA CYS A 369 -6.14 2.72 -20.21
C CYS A 369 -6.96 1.49 -20.63
N PRO A 370 -6.37 0.28 -20.78
CA PRO A 370 -7.09 -0.85 -21.35
C PRO A 370 -8.11 -1.46 -20.40
N LEU A 371 -7.78 -1.59 -19.11
CA LEU A 371 -8.61 -2.28 -18.13
C LEU A 371 -8.86 -1.42 -16.90
N GLY A 372 -10.01 -1.67 -16.25
CA GLY A 372 -10.35 -0.98 -15.02
C GLY A 372 -11.23 -1.79 -14.08
N GLN A 373 -11.19 -1.45 -12.81
CA GLN A 373 -12.02 -1.99 -11.74
C GLN A 373 -12.35 -0.92 -10.71
N GLY A 374 -13.39 -1.13 -9.92
CA GLY A 374 -13.75 -0.20 -8.85
C GLY A 374 -15.26 -0.10 -8.60
N PRO A 375 -15.67 0.70 -7.61
CA PRO A 375 -17.06 0.76 -7.12
C PRO A 375 -18.07 1.28 -8.14
N LEU A 376 -17.64 2.02 -9.18
CA LEU A 376 -18.50 2.41 -10.28
C LEU A 376 -18.97 1.20 -11.10
N ILE A 377 -18.11 0.18 -11.24
CA ILE A 377 -18.37 -1.03 -12.02
C ILE A 377 -19.16 -2.01 -11.16
N SER A 378 -18.66 -2.34 -9.98
CA SER A 378 -19.32 -3.20 -9.01
C SER A 378 -18.71 -3.02 -7.62
N LYS A 379 -19.52 -3.22 -6.59
CA LYS A 379 -19.00 -3.53 -5.26
C LYS A 379 -18.42 -4.94 -5.27
N PRO A 380 -17.54 -5.29 -4.31
CA PRO A 380 -17.08 -6.66 -4.17
C PRO A 380 -18.25 -7.64 -4.03
N LEU A 381 -18.26 -8.69 -4.84
CA LEU A 381 -19.31 -9.71 -4.95
C LEU A 381 -18.85 -11.02 -4.32
N GLN A 382 -19.75 -11.78 -3.71
CA GLN A 382 -19.46 -13.17 -3.35
C GLN A 382 -19.33 -14.02 -4.60
N GLY A 383 -18.59 -15.15 -4.52
CA GLY A 383 -18.33 -16.00 -5.70
C GLY A 383 -19.60 -16.43 -6.45
N GLY A 384 -20.69 -16.73 -5.73
CA GLY A 384 -21.98 -17.08 -6.33
C GLY A 384 -22.69 -15.90 -7.01
N GLU A 385 -22.51 -14.67 -6.51
CA GLU A 385 -23.13 -13.46 -7.05
C GLU A 385 -22.50 -13.02 -8.37
N VAL A 386 -21.21 -13.35 -8.61
CA VAL A 386 -20.49 -13.00 -9.84
C VAL A 386 -21.21 -13.51 -11.07
N VAL A 387 -21.70 -14.76 -11.05
CA VAL A 387 -22.44 -15.37 -12.18
C VAL A 387 -23.72 -14.59 -12.50
N GLN A 388 -24.45 -14.17 -11.48
CA GLN A 388 -25.68 -13.38 -11.65
C GLN A 388 -25.34 -11.98 -12.17
N TRP A 389 -24.31 -11.33 -11.62
CA TRP A 389 -23.87 -10.02 -12.03
C TRP A 389 -23.44 -10.01 -13.51
N LEU A 390 -22.69 -11.00 -13.98
CA LEU A 390 -22.28 -11.14 -15.38
C LEU A 390 -23.44 -11.18 -16.37
N ARG A 391 -24.60 -11.70 -15.97
CA ARG A 391 -25.82 -11.70 -16.80
C ARG A 391 -26.45 -10.32 -16.97
N THR A 392 -26.17 -9.42 -16.08
CA THR A 392 -26.72 -8.06 -16.03
C THR A 392 -25.75 -6.99 -16.54
N TRP A 393 -24.49 -7.36 -16.71
CA TRP A 393 -23.45 -6.47 -17.21
C TRP A 393 -23.35 -6.50 -18.76
N PRO A 394 -23.13 -5.40 -19.46
CA PRO A 394 -23.18 -4.01 -18.96
C PRO A 394 -24.61 -3.57 -18.63
N PRO A 395 -24.80 -2.62 -17.69
CA PRO A 395 -26.14 -2.16 -17.35
C PRO A 395 -26.81 -1.52 -18.56
N LYS A 396 -28.12 -1.81 -18.76
CA LYS A 396 -28.90 -1.20 -19.83
C LYS A 396 -29.01 0.31 -19.60
N ALA A 397 -28.84 1.11 -20.64
CA ALA A 397 -29.03 2.54 -20.58
C ALA A 397 -30.44 2.90 -20.05
N GLN A 398 -30.50 3.49 -18.86
CA GLN A 398 -31.70 4.12 -18.33
C GLN A 398 -31.46 5.64 -18.36
N ARG A 399 -32.48 6.42 -18.74
CA ARG A 399 -32.38 7.89 -18.79
C ARG A 399 -31.92 8.40 -17.42
N GLY A 400 -30.75 9.06 -17.37
CA GLY A 400 -30.15 9.63 -16.15
C GLY A 400 -29.22 8.73 -15.36
N VAL A 401 -29.00 7.49 -15.77
CA VAL A 401 -28.01 6.58 -15.17
C VAL A 401 -26.79 6.46 -16.10
N TRP A 402 -25.60 6.57 -15.53
CA TRP A 402 -24.34 6.40 -16.26
C TRP A 402 -24.28 5.02 -16.94
N THR A 403 -23.95 5.03 -18.22
CA THR A 403 -23.64 3.86 -19.00
C THR A 403 -22.33 4.09 -19.72
N PRO A 404 -21.36 3.17 -19.66
CA PRO A 404 -20.13 3.28 -20.44
C PRO A 404 -20.48 3.35 -21.93
N THR A 405 -19.92 4.32 -22.63
CA THR A 405 -20.05 4.43 -24.09
C THR A 405 -18.94 3.61 -24.72
N PRO A 406 -19.23 2.55 -25.53
CA PRO A 406 -18.21 1.85 -26.28
C PRO A 406 -17.50 2.82 -27.22
N ILE A 407 -16.19 2.80 -27.24
CA ILE A 407 -15.41 3.47 -28.30
C ILE A 407 -15.57 2.63 -29.55
N LEU A 408 -16.08 3.23 -30.63
CA LEU A 408 -16.22 2.60 -31.96
C LEU A 408 -14.86 2.39 -32.62
#